data_0d5aa2156b040122b698266f677e4f71
#
_entry.id   0d5aa2156b040122b698266f677e4f71
#
_cell.length_a   1.000
_cell.length_b   1.000
_cell.length_c   1.000
_cell.angle_alpha   90.00
_cell.angle_beta   90.00
_cell.angle_gamma   90.00
#
_symmetry.space_group_name_H-M   'P 1'
#
loop_
_entity.id
_entity.type
_entity.pdbx_description
1 polymer ?
#
loop_
_entity_poly.entity_id
_entity_poly.type
_entity_poly.pdbx_seq_one_letter_code
_entity_poly.pdbx_strand_id
1 'polypeptide(L)'
;MATSFYGNIQEAELKNKVAADWFATYDSTPVIGNIDFAVAVPTHGPQLFETEYLLWAEAKKGTSYDIMESFIQLILTIGKARTYEDKLPPAFLGAFDAEKIAFVPYHEVMDVFTQNDFNWNVTPSDHQSKEFQQLLGLLSGLKKQLVLFRYATDEKELRQFIKRNFRMGQDGVKQIQVTINNFTHIYRKWCAEVKPTINGDWDKLKEAGIIDADFYLADLLSANNTTLKEKLFVLLKSDHYVLDRRVNDTGLENYTQAVFLDNQNAHTQFWNRYKRPPRRKYWDKMVERRDLLVPQDVRERKGSFFTPPQWVELSQEYLARELGENWQEEYYIWDCCAGTGNLLAGLTNKYNIYASTLDKADVEVMHTRIATMNKALRGEHGGSNLLDSHVFQFDFLNDPFNLDKPEESKLPESLIEILKDEEKRKKLVIYINPPYAEAGNRKVIAAGGGMQKTNVAVKHLTYKKYLDKIGIAGRELFAQFIIRIYDEIPTAVLAQFSKLKIAQAPNFRDFRKTFRAKLGRNFIVPADTFDNVKGKFPIGFFIWHLDDYDVFTETITDVYNRKGEFIGKKTLAPFDGMPSINDWIIETRNKPNEMKIGFMSCRSHDFSNVNYNFIMNDKAQMKSPRGSWVTDYNV
;
A
#
# COMPACT_ATOMS: atom_id res chain seq x y z
N MET A 1 15.71 40.50 27.44
CA MET A 1 15.61 39.08 27.15
C MET A 1 14.28 38.62 27.74
N ALA A 2 13.34 38.18 26.92
CA ALA A 2 12.12 37.60 27.44
C ALA A 2 12.49 36.30 28.18
N THR A 3 12.20 36.23 29.45
CA THR A 3 12.38 35.02 30.26
C THR A 3 11.36 33.99 29.76
N SER A 4 11.82 32.85 29.28
CA SER A 4 10.94 31.75 28.89
C SER A 4 10.12 31.29 30.09
N PHE A 5 8.87 30.88 29.92
CA PHE A 5 7.95 30.48 30.97
C PHE A 5 8.55 29.35 31.85
N TYR A 6 9.14 28.32 31.24
CA TYR A 6 9.81 27.24 31.97
C TYR A 6 11.32 27.41 32.13
N GLY A 7 11.90 28.53 31.68
CA GLY A 7 13.35 28.75 31.75
C GLY A 7 14.15 27.83 30.81
N ASN A 8 15.46 27.74 31.03
CA ASN A 8 16.35 26.87 30.25
C ASN A 8 16.54 25.52 30.93
N ILE A 9 15.49 24.71 30.96
CA ILE A 9 15.50 23.36 31.55
C ILE A 9 15.75 22.29 30.50
N GLN A 10 16.10 21.08 30.96
CA GLN A 10 16.25 19.93 30.03
C GLN A 10 14.90 19.46 29.54
N GLU A 11 14.89 18.84 28.37
CA GLU A 11 13.66 18.38 27.72
C GLU A 11 12.83 17.41 28.57
N ALA A 12 13.49 16.48 29.26
CA ALA A 12 12.82 15.56 30.20
C ALA A 12 12.13 16.29 31.35
N GLU A 13 12.76 17.34 31.90
CA GLU A 13 12.18 18.17 32.95
C GLU A 13 11.00 19.01 32.41
N LEU A 14 11.12 19.52 31.18
CA LEU A 14 10.04 20.25 30.51
C LEU A 14 8.81 19.37 30.35
N LYS A 15 8.96 18.12 29.85
CA LYS A 15 7.87 17.15 29.72
C LYS A 15 7.14 16.93 31.05
N ASN A 16 7.87 16.75 32.12
CA ASN A 16 7.31 16.55 33.48
C ASN A 16 6.54 17.79 33.98
N LYS A 17 7.07 18.97 33.75
CA LYS A 17 6.38 20.24 34.15
C LYS A 17 5.12 20.49 33.34
N VAL A 18 5.18 20.30 32.02
CA VAL A 18 4.00 20.43 31.15
C VAL A 18 2.93 19.40 31.53
N ALA A 19 3.33 18.17 31.86
CA ALA A 19 2.41 17.14 32.35
C ALA A 19 1.73 17.58 33.67
N ALA A 20 2.49 18.04 34.64
CA ALA A 20 1.98 18.45 35.93
C ALA A 20 1.07 19.70 35.87
N ASP A 21 1.46 20.70 35.08
CA ASP A 21 0.76 21.99 35.06
C ASP A 21 -0.51 21.98 34.21
N TRP A 22 -0.51 21.20 33.11
CA TRP A 22 -1.59 21.24 32.11
C TRP A 22 -2.40 19.94 31.98
N PHE A 23 -1.79 18.81 32.31
CA PHE A 23 -2.40 17.49 32.11
C PHE A 23 -2.50 16.64 33.40
N ALA A 24 -2.44 17.29 34.57
CA ALA A 24 -2.44 16.60 35.88
C ALA A 24 -3.63 15.65 36.12
N THR A 25 -4.76 15.86 35.43
CA THR A 25 -5.96 15.02 35.54
C THR A 25 -5.99 13.86 34.54
N TYR A 26 -4.97 13.76 33.69
CA TYR A 26 -4.82 12.74 32.65
C TYR A 26 -3.62 11.84 32.96
N ASP A 27 -3.54 10.72 32.26
CA ASP A 27 -2.37 9.85 32.32
C ASP A 27 -1.33 10.32 31.28
N SER A 28 -0.23 10.86 31.75
CA SER A 28 0.91 11.29 30.93
C SER A 28 2.11 10.35 31.04
N THR A 29 1.94 9.17 31.64
CA THR A 29 3.00 8.16 31.83
C THR A 29 3.23 7.23 30.62
N PRO A 30 2.28 7.05 29.66
CA PRO A 30 2.50 6.13 28.55
C PRO A 30 3.70 6.51 27.69
N VAL A 31 4.55 5.51 27.40
CA VAL A 31 5.67 5.62 26.47
C VAL A 31 5.26 4.95 25.15
N ILE A 32 5.34 5.67 24.06
CA ILE A 32 4.92 5.19 22.73
C ILE A 32 6.11 5.29 21.76
N GLY A 33 6.89 4.22 21.68
CA GLY A 33 8.05 4.19 20.78
C GLY A 33 8.97 5.38 20.98
N ASN A 34 9.19 6.15 19.92
CA ASN A 34 10.02 7.35 19.90
C ASN A 34 9.22 8.66 20.00
N ILE A 35 7.96 8.61 20.41
CA ILE A 35 7.15 9.81 20.64
C ILE A 35 7.53 10.40 22.00
N ASP A 36 7.87 11.66 22.00
CA ASP A 36 8.42 12.36 23.19
C ASP A 36 7.46 12.47 24.35
N PHE A 37 6.18 12.69 24.04
CA PHE A 37 5.17 12.95 25.06
C PHE A 37 3.80 12.43 24.62
N ALA A 38 3.12 11.74 25.53
CA ALA A 38 1.77 11.24 25.29
C ALA A 38 0.85 11.55 26.47
N VAL A 39 -0.43 11.83 26.16
CA VAL A 39 -1.48 12.01 27.16
C VAL A 39 -2.61 11.04 26.82
N ALA A 40 -3.00 10.24 27.81
CA ALA A 40 -4.07 9.27 27.71
C ALA A 40 -5.18 9.52 28.74
N VAL A 41 -6.33 8.90 28.49
CA VAL A 41 -7.42 8.85 29.48
C VAL A 41 -6.97 7.96 30.63
N PRO A 42 -7.08 8.40 31.91
CA PRO A 42 -6.74 7.58 33.07
C PRO A 42 -7.60 6.31 33.10
N THR A 43 -6.96 5.15 33.28
CA THR A 43 -7.65 3.88 33.45
C THR A 43 -7.74 3.54 34.94
N HIS A 44 -8.95 3.47 35.46
CA HIS A 44 -9.22 3.00 36.84
C HIS A 44 -9.61 1.52 36.80
N GLY A 45 -8.70 0.63 37.18
CA GLY A 45 -8.94 -0.82 37.26
C GLY A 45 -8.12 -1.66 36.26
N PRO A 46 -8.32 -3.00 36.22
CA PRO A 46 -7.62 -3.85 35.27
C PRO A 46 -7.91 -3.39 33.84
N GLN A 47 -6.87 -3.24 33.03
CA GLN A 47 -6.98 -2.83 31.63
C GLN A 47 -7.73 -3.91 30.82
N LEU A 48 -9.07 -3.79 30.77
CA LEU A 48 -9.92 -4.59 29.90
C LEU A 48 -9.98 -4.01 28.47
N PHE A 49 -9.56 -2.75 28.31
CA PHE A 49 -9.66 -2.01 27.05
C PHE A 49 -8.32 -1.39 26.67
N GLU A 50 -8.19 -1.10 25.40
CA GLU A 50 -7.06 -0.41 24.82
C GLU A 50 -6.94 1.02 25.35
N THR A 51 -5.70 1.52 25.52
CA THR A 51 -5.45 2.89 25.98
C THR A 51 -5.98 3.90 24.96
N GLU A 52 -6.88 4.79 25.37
CA GLU A 52 -7.38 5.91 24.57
C GLU A 52 -6.42 7.10 24.72
N TYR A 53 -5.71 7.43 23.63
CA TYR A 53 -4.80 8.58 23.62
C TYR A 53 -5.54 9.85 23.23
N LEU A 54 -5.22 10.94 23.91
CA LEU A 54 -5.74 12.27 23.65
C LEU A 54 -4.74 13.14 22.90
N LEU A 55 -3.44 12.93 23.17
CA LEU A 55 -2.35 13.69 22.59
C LEU A 55 -1.12 12.80 22.37
N TRP A 56 -0.49 12.95 21.21
CA TRP A 56 0.91 12.59 20.96
C TRP A 56 1.66 13.86 20.60
N ALA A 57 2.81 14.14 21.22
CA ALA A 57 3.50 15.40 21.03
C ALA A 57 5.02 15.24 20.95
N GLU A 58 5.63 16.18 20.24
CA GLU A 58 7.08 16.42 20.19
C GLU A 58 7.44 17.53 21.17
N ALA A 59 8.48 17.31 21.96
CA ALA A 59 9.00 18.29 22.91
C ALA A 59 10.33 18.85 22.43
N LYS A 60 10.59 20.14 22.63
CA LYS A 60 11.85 20.77 22.28
C LYS A 60 12.39 21.61 23.43
N LYS A 61 13.68 21.47 23.67
CA LYS A 61 14.39 22.29 24.67
C LYS A 61 14.49 23.75 24.21
N GLY A 62 14.23 24.72 25.10
CA GLY A 62 14.38 26.15 24.83
C GLY A 62 13.16 26.76 24.15
N THR A 63 13.34 27.86 23.43
CA THR A 63 12.26 28.68 22.86
C THR A 63 12.45 29.00 21.38
N SER A 64 13.55 28.56 20.77
CA SER A 64 13.98 28.97 19.42
C SER A 64 13.48 28.05 18.31
N TYR A 65 12.83 26.95 18.65
CA TYR A 65 12.38 25.98 17.65
C TYR A 65 11.11 26.40 16.95
N ASP A 66 11.04 26.10 15.65
CA ASP A 66 9.82 26.28 14.88
C ASP A 66 8.82 25.17 15.24
N ILE A 67 7.62 25.58 15.61
CA ILE A 67 6.53 24.66 15.97
C ILE A 67 6.14 23.78 14.79
N MET A 68 6.17 24.29 13.55
CA MET A 68 5.84 23.52 12.36
C MET A 68 6.88 22.42 12.09
N GLU A 69 8.17 22.73 12.25
CA GLU A 69 9.24 21.75 12.14
C GLU A 69 9.11 20.63 13.19
N SER A 70 8.70 20.97 14.40
CA SER A 70 8.43 20.00 15.46
C SER A 70 7.24 19.08 15.10
N PHE A 71 6.17 19.62 14.52
CA PHE A 71 5.07 18.78 14.01
C PHE A 71 5.51 17.85 12.89
N ILE A 72 6.33 18.32 11.95
CA ILE A 72 6.86 17.51 10.86
C ILE A 72 7.70 16.36 11.41
N GLN A 73 8.57 16.66 12.36
CA GLN A 73 9.40 15.66 13.03
C GLN A 73 8.54 14.59 13.72
N LEU A 74 7.48 14.99 14.43
CA LEU A 74 6.52 14.07 15.04
C LEU A 74 5.82 13.20 14.00
N ILE A 75 5.35 13.79 12.90
CA ILE A 75 4.67 13.06 11.81
C ILE A 75 5.62 12.05 11.19
N LEU A 76 6.86 12.42 10.90
CA LEU A 76 7.88 11.50 10.39
C LEU A 76 8.21 10.39 11.38
N THR A 77 8.24 10.69 12.69
CA THR A 77 8.45 9.70 13.75
C THR A 77 7.31 8.68 13.79
N ILE A 78 6.06 9.15 13.74
CA ILE A 78 4.86 8.31 13.71
C ILE A 78 4.83 7.45 12.44
N GLY A 79 5.10 8.03 11.28
CA GLY A 79 5.10 7.33 10.00
C GLY A 79 6.20 6.27 9.91
N LYS A 80 7.42 6.61 10.33
CA LYS A 80 8.56 5.68 10.36
C LYS A 80 8.32 4.46 11.23
N ALA A 81 7.76 4.65 12.42
CA ALA A 81 7.43 3.58 13.35
C ALA A 81 6.08 2.92 13.05
N ARG A 82 5.28 3.49 12.14
CA ARG A 82 3.90 3.06 11.85
C ARG A 82 3.04 2.95 13.10
N THR A 83 3.26 3.84 14.07
CA THR A 83 2.60 3.82 15.38
C THR A 83 1.06 3.81 15.26
N TYR A 84 0.53 4.45 14.21
CA TYR A 84 -0.91 4.48 13.91
C TYR A 84 -1.50 3.10 13.53
N GLU A 85 -0.67 2.11 13.27
CA GLU A 85 -1.11 0.73 12.99
C GLU A 85 -1.25 -0.09 14.26
N ASP A 86 -0.35 0.12 15.22
CA ASP A 86 -0.25 -0.67 16.45
C ASP A 86 -1.00 -0.06 17.63
N LYS A 87 -1.19 1.27 17.62
CA LYS A 87 -1.81 2.03 18.71
C LYS A 87 -3.02 2.81 18.23
N LEU A 88 -3.98 2.98 19.13
CA LEU A 88 -5.14 3.83 18.86
C LEU A 88 -4.67 5.28 18.63
N PRO A 89 -4.91 5.88 17.45
CA PRO A 89 -4.48 7.23 17.19
C PRO A 89 -5.11 8.26 18.15
N PRO A 90 -4.36 9.33 18.51
CA PRO A 90 -4.83 10.33 19.45
C PRO A 90 -5.89 11.26 18.84
N ALA A 91 -6.54 12.05 19.68
CA ALA A 91 -7.41 13.14 19.20
C ALA A 91 -6.61 14.26 18.54
N PHE A 92 -5.42 14.58 19.09
CA PHE A 92 -4.55 15.65 18.62
C PHE A 92 -3.10 15.20 18.51
N LEU A 93 -2.39 15.77 17.52
CA LEU A 93 -0.94 15.87 17.58
C LEU A 93 -0.56 17.21 18.22
N GLY A 94 0.57 17.24 18.91
CA GLY A 94 1.07 18.42 19.57
C GLY A 94 2.55 18.66 19.34
N ALA A 95 2.97 19.90 19.57
CA ALA A 95 4.38 20.27 19.68
C ALA A 95 4.51 21.35 20.75
N PHE A 96 5.53 21.28 21.58
CA PHE A 96 5.75 22.28 22.63
C PHE A 96 7.22 22.49 22.95
N ASP A 97 7.48 23.69 23.45
CA ASP A 97 8.77 24.09 23.99
C ASP A 97 8.60 24.81 25.35
N ALA A 98 9.62 25.48 25.84
CA ALA A 98 9.59 26.16 27.13
C ALA A 98 8.69 27.41 27.17
N GLU A 99 8.14 27.88 26.06
CA GLU A 99 7.31 29.10 25.96
C GLU A 99 5.89 28.81 25.49
N LYS A 100 5.70 27.83 24.61
CA LYS A 100 4.47 27.64 23.85
C LYS A 100 4.12 26.17 23.65
N ILE A 101 2.83 25.92 23.40
CA ILE A 101 2.29 24.61 22.99
C ILE A 101 1.30 24.80 21.87
N ALA A 102 1.33 23.90 20.90
CA ALA A 102 0.40 23.91 19.79
C ALA A 102 -0.25 22.55 19.56
N PHE A 103 -1.45 22.57 18.97
CA PHE A 103 -2.25 21.40 18.69
C PHE A 103 -2.77 21.41 17.26
N VAL A 104 -2.77 20.24 16.62
CA VAL A 104 -3.45 19.97 15.34
C VAL A 104 -4.34 18.75 15.52
N PRO A 105 -5.61 18.77 15.11
CA PRO A 105 -6.45 17.58 15.13
C PRO A 105 -5.81 16.47 14.28
N TYR A 106 -5.69 15.24 14.81
CA TYR A 106 -5.06 14.14 14.11
C TYR A 106 -5.67 13.86 12.72
N HIS A 107 -7.00 14.01 12.57
CA HIS A 107 -7.69 13.77 11.31
C HIS A 107 -7.32 14.75 10.19
N GLU A 108 -6.75 15.91 10.50
CA GLU A 108 -6.28 16.87 9.48
C GLU A 108 -4.95 16.42 8.84
N VAL A 109 -4.19 15.58 9.54
CA VAL A 109 -2.91 15.05 9.06
C VAL A 109 -2.95 13.56 8.73
N MET A 110 -4.04 12.88 9.03
CA MET A 110 -4.18 11.43 8.87
C MET A 110 -3.96 10.97 7.43
N ASP A 111 -4.38 11.77 6.45
CA ASP A 111 -4.23 11.44 5.03
C ASP A 111 -2.76 11.31 4.61
N VAL A 112 -1.86 12.04 5.28
CA VAL A 112 -0.42 11.95 5.05
C VAL A 112 0.10 10.52 5.32
N PHE A 113 -0.39 9.87 6.37
CA PHE A 113 0.02 8.50 6.73
C PHE A 113 -0.51 7.44 5.77
N THR A 114 -1.51 7.77 4.98
CA THR A 114 -2.18 6.87 4.02
C THR A 114 -1.78 7.13 2.57
N GLN A 115 -1.11 8.25 2.30
CA GLN A 115 -0.51 8.54 1.00
C GLN A 115 0.73 7.68 0.80
N ASN A 116 0.83 7.07 -0.38
CA ASN A 116 1.92 6.13 -0.71
C ASN A 116 3.15 6.81 -1.31
N ASP A 117 3.24 8.13 -1.21
CA ASP A 117 4.26 8.96 -1.84
C ASP A 117 5.39 9.41 -0.88
N PHE A 118 5.32 9.00 0.39
CA PHE A 118 6.35 9.30 1.38
C PHE A 118 7.30 8.13 1.64
N ASN A 119 8.60 8.41 1.61
CA ASN A 119 9.61 7.50 2.14
C ASN A 119 9.72 7.67 3.66
N TRP A 120 8.98 6.87 4.41
CA TRP A 120 8.99 6.92 5.87
C TRP A 120 10.33 6.50 6.53
N ASN A 121 11.30 5.97 5.77
CA ASN A 121 12.62 5.57 6.29
C ASN A 121 13.61 6.74 6.45
N VAL A 122 13.16 7.97 6.32
CA VAL A 122 14.00 9.15 6.58
C VAL A 122 14.27 9.33 8.08
N THR A 123 15.33 10.07 8.40
CA THR A 123 15.57 10.49 9.79
C THR A 123 14.64 11.66 10.10
N PRO A 124 13.78 11.58 11.13
CA PRO A 124 12.79 12.63 11.41
C PRO A 124 13.38 14.03 11.61
N SER A 125 14.61 14.12 12.13
CA SER A 125 15.33 15.36 12.34
C SER A 125 16.15 15.85 11.13
N ASP A 126 16.06 15.17 9.98
CA ASP A 126 16.73 15.61 8.75
C ASP A 126 15.85 16.62 8.01
N HIS A 127 16.01 17.89 8.37
CA HIS A 127 15.25 19.01 7.79
C HIS A 127 15.56 19.24 6.30
N GLN A 128 16.63 18.66 5.77
CA GLN A 128 17.02 18.77 4.35
C GLN A 128 16.38 17.66 3.49
N SER A 129 15.75 16.65 4.10
CA SER A 129 15.11 15.58 3.34
C SER A 129 13.94 16.11 2.51
N LYS A 130 13.73 15.51 1.33
CA LYS A 130 12.60 15.84 0.45
C LYS A 130 11.28 15.67 1.19
N GLU A 131 11.15 14.61 1.95
CA GLU A 131 9.96 14.27 2.72
C GLU A 131 9.66 15.32 3.80
N PHE A 132 10.69 15.83 4.49
CA PHE A 132 10.53 16.93 5.44
C PHE A 132 10.00 18.18 4.75
N GLN A 133 10.58 18.56 3.60
CA GLN A 133 10.18 19.75 2.84
C GLN A 133 8.79 19.60 2.23
N GLN A 134 8.40 18.40 1.77
CA GLN A 134 7.05 18.12 1.30
C GLN A 134 6.01 18.30 2.42
N LEU A 135 6.28 17.76 3.61
CA LEU A 135 5.40 17.95 4.78
C LEU A 135 5.31 19.41 5.18
N LEU A 136 6.41 20.16 5.11
CA LEU A 136 6.42 21.59 5.38
C LEU A 136 5.48 22.34 4.41
N GLY A 137 5.48 22.00 3.14
CA GLY A 137 4.56 22.51 2.13
C GLY A 137 3.10 22.17 2.44
N LEU A 138 2.80 20.91 2.71
CA LEU A 138 1.45 20.42 3.03
C LEU A 138 0.90 21.06 4.31
N LEU A 139 1.70 21.09 5.39
CA LEU A 139 1.29 21.67 6.67
C LEU A 139 1.20 23.19 6.63
N SER A 140 1.85 23.86 5.70
CA SER A 140 1.67 25.32 5.51
C SER A 140 0.21 25.66 5.19
N GLY A 141 -0.52 24.80 4.49
CA GLY A 141 -1.96 24.88 4.28
C GLY A 141 -2.80 24.66 5.55
N LEU A 142 -2.28 23.89 6.52
CA LEU A 142 -2.93 23.59 7.80
C LEU A 142 -2.71 24.65 8.88
N LYS A 143 -2.01 25.74 8.60
CA LYS A 143 -1.82 26.86 9.56
C LYS A 143 -3.13 27.41 10.14
N LYS A 144 -4.23 27.27 9.40
CA LYS A 144 -5.57 27.67 9.87
C LYS A 144 -6.19 26.73 10.91
N GLN A 145 -5.77 25.48 10.95
CA GLN A 145 -6.24 24.45 11.88
C GLN A 145 -5.32 24.30 13.10
N LEU A 146 -4.09 24.86 13.02
CA LEU A 146 -3.14 24.86 14.11
C LEU A 146 -3.59 25.87 15.18
N VAL A 147 -3.76 25.38 16.40
CA VAL A 147 -4.08 26.19 17.56
C VAL A 147 -2.85 26.29 18.44
N LEU A 148 -2.31 27.50 18.59
CA LEU A 148 -1.10 27.77 19.35
C LEU A 148 -1.43 28.60 20.59
N PHE A 149 -0.84 28.24 21.73
CA PHE A 149 -0.94 28.95 23.00
C PHE A 149 0.44 29.22 23.56
N ARG A 150 0.64 30.44 24.08
CA ARG A 150 1.79 30.78 24.92
C ARG A 150 1.41 30.62 26.38
N TYR A 151 2.23 29.89 27.14
CA TYR A 151 1.93 29.59 28.55
C TYR A 151 1.74 30.85 29.40
N ALA A 152 2.52 31.91 29.14
CA ALA A 152 2.49 33.13 29.92
C ALA A 152 1.28 34.04 29.63
N THR A 153 0.78 34.03 28.39
CA THR A 153 -0.29 34.99 27.97
C THR A 153 -1.64 34.33 27.77
N ASP A 154 -1.65 33.04 27.40
CA ASP A 154 -2.87 32.39 26.93
C ASP A 154 -3.30 31.26 27.91
N GLU A 155 -2.91 31.38 29.19
CA GLU A 155 -3.16 30.34 30.21
C GLU A 155 -4.66 29.96 30.28
N LYS A 156 -5.54 30.96 30.32
CA LYS A 156 -6.98 30.75 30.45
C LYS A 156 -7.55 30.03 29.22
N GLU A 157 -7.15 30.46 28.05
CA GLU A 157 -7.53 29.90 26.76
C GLU A 157 -7.04 28.45 26.60
N LEU A 158 -5.80 28.19 26.97
CA LEU A 158 -5.20 26.84 26.96
C LEU A 158 -5.96 25.90 27.92
N ARG A 159 -6.22 26.31 29.15
CA ARG A 159 -7.02 25.51 30.11
C ARG A 159 -8.44 25.24 29.58
N GLN A 160 -9.09 26.22 28.95
CA GLN A 160 -10.39 26.03 28.32
C GLN A 160 -10.32 25.09 27.12
N PHE A 161 -9.29 25.21 26.28
CA PHE A 161 -9.07 24.33 25.16
C PHE A 161 -8.91 22.87 25.61
N ILE A 162 -8.04 22.62 26.60
CA ILE A 162 -7.85 21.28 27.17
C ILE A 162 -9.17 20.76 27.73
N LYS A 163 -9.86 21.51 28.57
CA LYS A 163 -11.14 21.11 29.16
C LYS A 163 -12.22 20.79 28.12
N ARG A 164 -12.26 21.49 26.99
CA ARG A 164 -13.27 21.27 25.94
C ARG A 164 -12.94 20.08 25.02
N ASN A 165 -11.68 19.87 24.74
CA ASN A 165 -11.23 18.91 23.72
C ASN A 165 -10.72 17.60 24.31
N PHE A 166 -10.16 17.61 25.52
CA PHE A 166 -9.68 16.43 26.23
C PHE A 166 -10.74 15.99 27.25
N ARG A 167 -11.90 15.53 26.73
CA ARG A 167 -13.00 15.13 27.60
C ARG A 167 -12.82 13.73 28.13
N MET A 168 -12.78 13.59 29.45
CA MET A 168 -13.01 12.34 30.13
C MET A 168 -14.54 12.12 30.26
N GLY A 169 -15.01 10.91 30.00
CA GLY A 169 -16.43 10.59 30.23
C GLY A 169 -16.78 10.60 31.73
N GLN A 170 -17.96 11.06 32.02
CA GLN A 170 -18.58 10.88 33.32
C GLN A 170 -19.29 9.52 33.32
N ASP A 171 -19.01 8.71 34.35
CA ASP A 171 -19.70 7.48 34.79
C ASP A 171 -19.63 6.20 33.93
N GLY A 172 -19.11 5.13 34.55
CA GLY A 172 -19.21 3.73 34.10
C GLY A 172 -18.20 3.29 33.04
N VAL A 173 -18.24 2.04 32.66
CA VAL A 173 -17.45 1.44 31.56
C VAL A 173 -17.72 2.20 30.26
N LYS A 174 -16.82 3.13 29.91
CA LYS A 174 -17.03 4.05 28.80
C LYS A 174 -16.63 3.39 27.48
N GLN A 175 -17.55 3.32 26.55
CA GLN A 175 -17.23 2.91 25.18
C GLN A 175 -16.32 3.92 24.51
N ILE A 176 -15.29 3.45 23.82
CA ILE A 176 -14.40 4.25 22.99
C ILE A 176 -15.20 4.75 21.79
N GLN A 177 -15.34 6.07 21.62
CA GLN A 177 -16.04 6.64 20.47
C GLN A 177 -15.30 6.34 19.18
N VAL A 178 -15.94 5.69 18.21
CA VAL A 178 -15.37 5.53 16.88
C VAL A 178 -15.39 6.88 16.15
N THR A 179 -14.25 7.25 15.63
CA THR A 179 -14.03 8.53 14.95
C THR A 179 -13.31 8.30 13.62
N ILE A 180 -13.19 9.35 12.82
CA ILE A 180 -12.38 9.31 11.60
C ILE A 180 -10.89 9.02 11.89
N ASN A 181 -10.42 9.25 13.12
CA ASN A 181 -9.02 9.05 13.50
C ASN A 181 -8.70 7.58 13.80
N ASN A 182 -9.64 6.83 14.35
CA ASN A 182 -9.38 5.50 14.91
C ASN A 182 -10.12 4.35 14.19
N PHE A 183 -10.99 4.65 13.21
CA PHE A 183 -11.83 3.62 12.58
C PHE A 183 -11.00 2.56 11.82
N THR A 184 -9.84 2.90 11.26
CA THR A 184 -8.96 1.96 10.58
C THR A 184 -8.27 1.01 11.55
N HIS A 185 -7.86 1.52 12.72
CA HIS A 185 -7.29 0.70 13.78
C HIS A 185 -8.33 -0.25 14.38
N ILE A 186 -9.54 0.24 14.64
CA ILE A 186 -10.66 -0.56 15.13
C ILE A 186 -11.06 -1.65 14.13
N TYR A 187 -10.97 -1.36 12.81
CA TYR A 187 -11.20 -2.36 11.76
C TYR A 187 -10.26 -3.57 11.88
N ARG A 188 -8.96 -3.35 12.14
CA ARG A 188 -8.01 -4.46 12.29
C ARG A 188 -8.39 -5.38 13.43
N LYS A 189 -8.84 -4.82 14.54
CA LYS A 189 -9.34 -5.59 15.68
C LYS A 189 -10.63 -6.32 15.36
N TRP A 190 -11.52 -5.67 14.62
CA TRP A 190 -12.74 -6.29 14.13
C TRP A 190 -12.44 -7.50 13.24
N CYS A 191 -11.45 -7.39 12.36
CA CYS A 191 -10.99 -8.51 11.52
C CYS A 191 -10.45 -9.69 12.34
N ALA A 192 -9.82 -9.44 13.47
CA ALA A 192 -9.30 -10.49 14.34
C ALA A 192 -10.37 -11.14 15.21
N GLU A 193 -11.36 -10.40 15.67
CA GLU A 193 -12.30 -10.84 16.70
C GLU A 193 -13.69 -11.19 16.14
N VAL A 194 -14.22 -10.39 15.20
CA VAL A 194 -15.60 -10.54 14.70
C VAL A 194 -15.66 -11.32 13.39
N LYS A 195 -14.81 -10.96 12.42
CA LYS A 195 -14.79 -11.61 11.11
C LYS A 195 -14.76 -13.15 11.16
N PRO A 196 -13.95 -13.81 12.03
CA PRO A 196 -13.92 -15.27 12.09
C PRO A 196 -15.23 -15.92 12.50
N THR A 197 -16.16 -15.16 13.09
CA THR A 197 -17.48 -15.65 13.54
C THR A 197 -18.57 -15.48 12.48
N ILE A 198 -18.26 -14.87 11.34
CA ILE A 198 -19.20 -14.68 10.25
C ILE A 198 -19.11 -15.88 9.29
N ASN A 199 -20.23 -16.54 9.06
CA ASN A 199 -20.33 -17.61 8.07
C ASN A 199 -20.39 -17.01 6.66
N GLY A 200 -19.25 -17.01 5.98
CA GLY A 200 -19.11 -16.52 4.61
C GLY A 200 -18.02 -17.29 3.88
N ASP A 201 -18.27 -17.63 2.62
CA ASP A 201 -17.22 -18.09 1.70
C ASP A 201 -16.44 -16.86 1.22
N TRP A 202 -15.45 -16.47 2.02
CA TRP A 202 -14.66 -15.25 1.81
C TRP A 202 -13.96 -15.21 0.46
N ASP A 203 -13.65 -16.36 -0.13
CA ASP A 203 -13.02 -16.42 -1.45
C ASP A 203 -14.05 -16.08 -2.54
N LYS A 204 -15.24 -16.62 -2.49
CA LYS A 204 -16.33 -16.28 -3.41
C LYS A 204 -16.83 -14.84 -3.22
N LEU A 205 -16.93 -14.37 -1.97
CA LEU A 205 -17.30 -12.97 -1.69
C LEU A 205 -16.30 -12.01 -2.33
N LYS A 206 -15.01 -12.33 -2.26
CA LYS A 206 -13.96 -11.52 -2.90
C LYS A 206 -14.03 -11.57 -4.42
N GLU A 207 -14.35 -12.71 -5.02
CA GLU A 207 -14.59 -12.83 -6.46
C GLU A 207 -15.75 -11.92 -6.91
N ALA A 208 -16.75 -11.75 -6.04
CA ALA A 208 -17.86 -10.83 -6.25
C ALA A 208 -17.55 -9.36 -5.88
N GLY A 209 -16.32 -9.04 -5.48
CA GLY A 209 -15.90 -7.70 -5.09
C GLY A 209 -16.33 -7.25 -3.69
N ILE A 210 -16.85 -8.19 -2.87
CA ILE A 210 -17.19 -7.93 -1.48
C ILE A 210 -16.02 -8.34 -0.57
N ILE A 211 -15.55 -7.40 0.22
CA ILE A 211 -14.44 -7.61 1.13
C ILE A 211 -14.89 -7.49 2.60
N ASP A 212 -14.04 -7.94 3.51
CA ASP A 212 -14.28 -7.84 4.95
C ASP A 212 -14.51 -6.39 5.42
N ALA A 213 -13.90 -5.41 4.77
CA ALA A 213 -14.16 -4.00 5.04
C ALA A 213 -15.62 -3.59 4.81
N ASP A 214 -16.34 -4.24 3.90
CA ASP A 214 -17.77 -3.95 3.65
C ASP A 214 -18.64 -4.37 4.84
N PHE A 215 -18.34 -5.52 5.45
CA PHE A 215 -19.00 -5.98 6.66
C PHE A 215 -18.71 -5.07 7.85
N TYR A 216 -17.43 -4.66 8.00
CA TYR A 216 -17.07 -3.70 9.02
C TYR A 216 -17.75 -2.34 8.84
N LEU A 217 -17.84 -1.81 7.63
CA LEU A 217 -18.54 -0.56 7.34
C LEU A 217 -20.05 -0.68 7.60
N ALA A 218 -20.64 -1.83 7.30
CA ALA A 218 -22.03 -2.10 7.64
C ALA A 218 -22.27 -2.04 9.16
N ASP A 219 -21.37 -2.62 9.93
CA ASP A 219 -21.40 -2.56 11.40
C ASP A 219 -21.14 -1.15 11.90
N LEU A 220 -20.07 -0.53 11.45
CA LEU A 220 -19.62 0.80 11.87
C LEU A 220 -20.71 1.86 11.70
N LEU A 221 -21.42 1.81 10.56
CA LEU A 221 -22.48 2.77 10.21
C LEU A 221 -23.87 2.29 10.62
N SER A 222 -23.96 1.48 11.67
CA SER A 222 -25.22 0.96 12.21
C SER A 222 -25.57 1.53 13.59
N ALA A 223 -26.87 1.52 13.88
CA ALA A 223 -27.41 1.70 15.22
C ALA A 223 -28.40 0.57 15.51
N ASN A 224 -28.41 0.06 16.74
CA ASN A 224 -29.25 -1.08 17.14
C ASN A 224 -29.14 -2.26 16.16
N ASN A 225 -27.90 -2.57 15.74
CA ASN A 225 -27.59 -3.62 14.76
C ASN A 225 -28.32 -3.48 13.42
N THR A 226 -28.64 -2.28 13.02
CA THR A 226 -29.20 -1.99 11.69
C THR A 226 -28.38 -0.91 11.01
N THR A 227 -27.86 -1.21 9.80
CA THR A 227 -27.08 -0.26 9.01
C THR A 227 -27.95 0.92 8.59
N LEU A 228 -27.45 2.13 8.83
CA LEU A 228 -28.17 3.39 8.57
C LEU A 228 -27.86 3.99 7.19
N LYS A 229 -26.76 3.58 6.55
CA LYS A 229 -26.36 4.07 5.23
C LYS A 229 -26.78 3.06 4.17
N GLU A 230 -27.67 3.46 3.25
CA GLU A 230 -28.31 2.57 2.28
C GLU A 230 -27.41 2.20 1.12
N LYS A 231 -26.43 2.74 0.73
CA LYS A 231 -25.62 2.43 -0.48
C LYS A 231 -24.31 1.74 -0.12
N LEU A 232 -24.38 0.66 0.63
CA LEU A 232 -23.24 -0.21 0.93
C LEU A 232 -23.44 -1.58 0.28
N PHE A 233 -22.35 -2.28 -0.02
CA PHE A 233 -22.39 -3.65 -0.57
C PHE A 233 -22.95 -4.66 0.43
N VAL A 234 -22.81 -4.38 1.72
CA VAL A 234 -23.27 -5.21 2.83
C VAL A 234 -24.09 -4.35 3.79
N LEU A 235 -25.20 -4.88 4.26
CA LEU A 235 -26.05 -4.24 5.26
C LEU A 235 -26.26 -5.19 6.44
N LEU A 236 -26.01 -4.73 7.66
CA LEU A 236 -26.38 -5.45 8.88
C LEU A 236 -27.89 -5.29 9.13
N LYS A 237 -28.58 -6.39 9.35
CA LYS A 237 -30.03 -6.48 9.66
C LYS A 237 -30.21 -7.30 10.91
N SER A 238 -30.19 -6.65 12.07
CA SER A 238 -30.36 -7.25 13.38
C SER A 238 -29.33 -8.34 13.72
N ASP A 239 -29.51 -9.54 13.23
CA ASP A 239 -28.74 -10.76 13.56
C ASP A 239 -28.01 -11.39 12.36
N HIS A 240 -28.08 -10.78 11.17
CA HIS A 240 -27.41 -11.24 9.95
C HIS A 240 -27.05 -10.10 9.03
N TYR A 241 -26.18 -10.40 8.05
CA TYR A 241 -25.85 -9.48 6.98
C TYR A 241 -26.61 -9.83 5.72
N VAL A 242 -27.09 -8.80 5.02
CA VAL A 242 -27.69 -8.89 3.69
C VAL A 242 -26.71 -8.34 2.68
N LEU A 243 -26.43 -9.11 1.63
CA LEU A 243 -25.54 -8.73 0.55
C LEU A 243 -26.32 -8.02 -0.56
N ASP A 244 -25.68 -7.07 -1.28
CA ASP A 244 -26.32 -6.34 -2.38
C ASP A 244 -26.76 -7.32 -3.49
N ARG A 245 -27.96 -7.12 -4.04
CA ARG A 245 -28.53 -7.94 -5.13
C ARG A 245 -27.64 -8.08 -6.36
N ARG A 246 -26.76 -7.13 -6.61
CA ARG A 246 -25.75 -7.20 -7.68
C ARG A 246 -24.78 -8.36 -7.56
N VAL A 247 -24.65 -8.95 -6.40
CA VAL A 247 -23.86 -10.17 -6.14
C VAL A 247 -24.49 -11.39 -6.80
N ASN A 248 -25.81 -11.42 -6.98
CA ASN A 248 -26.54 -12.53 -7.59
C ASN A 248 -26.25 -12.68 -9.09
N ASP A 249 -25.95 -11.60 -9.80
CA ASP A 249 -25.61 -11.60 -11.24
C ASP A 249 -24.26 -12.28 -11.52
N THR A 250 -23.45 -12.53 -10.48
CA THR A 250 -22.15 -13.16 -10.56
C THR A 250 -22.13 -14.65 -10.16
N GLY A 251 -23.31 -15.30 -10.05
CA GLY A 251 -23.42 -16.74 -9.73
C GLY A 251 -23.36 -17.10 -8.25
N LEU A 252 -23.48 -16.12 -7.35
CA LEU A 252 -23.58 -16.32 -5.89
C LEU A 252 -25.05 -16.52 -5.43
N GLU A 253 -25.85 -17.22 -6.19
CA GLU A 253 -27.30 -17.42 -5.95
C GLU A 253 -27.63 -17.98 -4.54
N ASN A 254 -26.65 -18.59 -3.85
CA ASN A 254 -26.84 -19.18 -2.52
C ASN A 254 -26.31 -18.32 -1.35
N TYR A 255 -25.79 -17.11 -1.61
CA TYR A 255 -25.17 -16.26 -0.57
C TYR A 255 -25.78 -14.85 -0.52
N THR A 256 -27.11 -14.78 -0.41
CA THR A 256 -27.80 -13.51 -0.17
C THR A 256 -27.66 -13.00 1.27
N GLN A 257 -27.23 -13.86 2.17
CA GLN A 257 -27.10 -13.55 3.61
C GLN A 257 -25.84 -14.20 4.19
N ALA A 258 -25.22 -13.53 5.14
CA ALA A 258 -24.18 -14.09 6.01
C ALA A 258 -24.64 -14.00 7.46
N VAL A 259 -24.49 -15.09 8.20
CA VAL A 259 -24.96 -15.21 9.58
C VAL A 259 -23.80 -15.37 10.56
N PHE A 260 -24.03 -15.06 11.82
CA PHE A 260 -23.04 -15.27 12.86
C PHE A 260 -23.04 -16.73 13.33
N LEU A 261 -21.86 -17.36 13.36
CA LEU A 261 -21.67 -18.75 13.81
C LEU A 261 -21.76 -18.92 15.33
N ASP A 262 -21.57 -17.82 16.06
CA ASP A 262 -21.49 -17.77 17.52
C ASP A 262 -22.69 -17.08 18.16
N ASN A 263 -23.84 -17.03 17.48
CA ASN A 263 -25.02 -16.29 17.90
C ASN A 263 -24.71 -14.80 18.19
N GLN A 264 -23.85 -14.18 17.42
CA GLN A 264 -23.49 -12.77 17.52
C GLN A 264 -22.74 -12.38 18.82
N ASN A 265 -22.16 -13.34 19.54
CA ASN A 265 -21.51 -13.08 20.81
C ASN A 265 -20.25 -12.21 20.67
N ALA A 266 -19.34 -12.57 19.79
CA ALA A 266 -18.10 -11.80 19.56
C ALA A 266 -18.42 -10.39 19.03
N HIS A 267 -19.37 -10.27 18.10
CA HIS A 267 -19.85 -8.99 17.58
C HIS A 267 -20.40 -8.10 18.71
N THR A 268 -21.25 -8.65 19.58
CA THR A 268 -21.83 -7.91 20.71
C THR A 268 -20.74 -7.46 21.69
N GLN A 269 -19.82 -8.37 22.06
CA GLN A 269 -18.70 -8.04 22.95
C GLN A 269 -17.78 -6.97 22.35
N PHE A 270 -17.52 -7.04 21.04
CA PHE A 270 -16.72 -6.06 20.34
C PHE A 270 -17.37 -4.67 20.42
N TRP A 271 -18.63 -4.55 20.00
CA TRP A 271 -19.33 -3.26 19.96
C TRP A 271 -19.78 -2.75 21.34
N ASN A 272 -19.66 -3.55 22.39
CA ASN A 272 -19.76 -3.06 23.76
C ASN A 272 -18.53 -2.22 24.18
N ARG A 273 -17.38 -2.41 23.51
CA ARG A 273 -16.17 -1.63 23.75
C ARG A 273 -16.12 -0.33 22.92
N TYR A 274 -16.75 -0.34 21.75
CA TYR A 274 -16.68 0.75 20.77
C TYR A 274 -18.06 1.34 20.49
N LYS A 275 -18.18 2.66 20.65
CA LYS A 275 -19.44 3.38 20.40
C LYS A 275 -19.57 3.73 18.92
N ARG A 276 -20.60 3.22 18.27
CA ARG A 276 -21.00 3.47 16.88
C ARG A 276 -22.43 4.04 16.82
N PRO A 277 -22.88 4.68 15.73
CA PRO A 277 -22.08 5.08 14.61
C PRO A 277 -21.23 6.34 14.90
N PRO A 278 -20.19 6.60 14.10
CA PRO A 278 -19.44 7.85 14.16
C PRO A 278 -20.31 9.04 13.74
N ARG A 279 -19.80 10.28 13.87
CA ARG A 279 -20.54 11.48 13.46
C ARG A 279 -20.87 11.44 11.97
N ARG A 280 -22.13 11.69 11.59
CA ARG A 280 -22.67 11.55 10.23
C ARG A 280 -21.86 12.31 9.15
N LYS A 281 -21.30 13.47 9.48
CA LYS A 281 -20.46 14.26 8.55
C LYS A 281 -19.20 13.55 8.06
N TYR A 282 -18.76 12.45 8.72
CA TYR A 282 -17.58 11.70 8.34
C TYR A 282 -17.88 10.37 7.60
N TRP A 283 -19.16 9.99 7.47
CA TRP A 283 -19.54 8.72 6.90
C TRP A 283 -19.04 8.53 5.45
N ASP A 284 -19.21 9.55 4.62
CA ASP A 284 -18.77 9.50 3.22
C ASP A 284 -17.26 9.34 3.13
N LYS A 285 -16.51 10.13 3.90
CA LYS A 285 -15.05 9.99 3.99
C LYS A 285 -14.56 8.60 4.47
N MET A 286 -15.30 7.95 5.36
CA MET A 286 -14.96 6.59 5.83
C MET A 286 -15.23 5.55 4.76
N VAL A 287 -16.31 5.68 4.01
CA VAL A 287 -16.65 4.79 2.89
C VAL A 287 -15.69 5.00 1.72
N GLU A 288 -15.31 6.22 1.38
CA GLU A 288 -14.30 6.54 0.37
C GLU A 288 -12.93 5.91 0.69
N ARG A 289 -12.65 5.68 1.98
CA ARG A 289 -11.43 5.03 2.46
C ARG A 289 -11.52 3.53 2.63
N ARG A 290 -12.52 2.90 2.06
CA ARG A 290 -12.69 1.43 2.06
C ARG A 290 -11.40 0.69 1.68
N ASP A 291 -10.67 1.20 0.70
CA ASP A 291 -9.43 0.58 0.22
C ASP A 291 -8.28 0.65 1.24
N LEU A 292 -8.26 1.68 2.09
CA LEU A 292 -7.30 1.79 3.18
C LEU A 292 -7.54 0.77 4.28
N LEU A 293 -8.75 0.19 4.33
CA LEU A 293 -9.11 -0.86 5.27
C LEU A 293 -8.56 -2.23 4.83
N VAL A 294 -8.18 -2.41 3.56
CA VAL A 294 -7.57 -3.68 3.12
C VAL A 294 -6.23 -3.86 3.82
N PRO A 295 -6.04 -4.92 4.61
CA PRO A 295 -4.79 -5.14 5.32
C PRO A 295 -3.59 -5.19 4.38
N GLN A 296 -2.47 -4.60 4.81
CA GLN A 296 -1.25 -4.53 4.03
C GLN A 296 -0.76 -5.92 3.58
N ASP A 297 -0.88 -6.94 4.44
CA ASP A 297 -0.51 -8.31 4.12
C ASP A 297 -1.37 -8.92 3.00
N VAL A 298 -2.59 -8.46 2.83
CA VAL A 298 -3.48 -8.85 1.71
C VAL A 298 -3.02 -8.16 0.42
N ARG A 299 -2.65 -6.87 0.48
CA ARG A 299 -2.07 -6.14 -0.65
C ARG A 299 -0.73 -6.74 -1.07
N GLU A 300 0.15 -7.04 -0.13
CA GLU A 300 1.43 -7.71 -0.39
C GLU A 300 1.26 -9.10 -1.01
N ARG A 301 0.25 -9.88 -0.61
CA ARG A 301 -0.05 -11.19 -1.19
C ARG A 301 -0.58 -11.11 -2.62
N LYS A 302 -1.41 -10.10 -2.92
CA LYS A 302 -1.87 -9.81 -4.29
C LYS A 302 -0.75 -9.21 -5.15
N GLY A 303 0.37 -8.76 -4.55
CA GLY A 303 1.46 -8.06 -5.24
C GLY A 303 1.05 -6.69 -5.76
N SER A 304 -0.06 -6.15 -5.26
CA SER A 304 -0.58 -4.85 -5.66
C SER A 304 0.17 -3.75 -4.91
N PHE A 305 1.01 -3.02 -5.61
CA PHE A 305 1.75 -1.87 -5.09
C PHE A 305 1.34 -0.63 -5.85
N PHE A 306 0.93 0.41 -5.14
CA PHE A 306 0.60 1.68 -5.75
C PHE A 306 1.88 2.38 -6.24
N THR A 307 1.82 2.91 -7.45
CA THR A 307 2.94 3.69 -8.00
C THR A 307 2.95 5.08 -7.37
N PRO A 308 4.06 5.51 -6.75
CA PRO A 308 4.17 6.86 -6.20
C PRO A 308 4.04 7.94 -7.28
N PRO A 309 3.40 9.10 -6.99
CA PRO A 309 3.20 10.18 -7.95
C PRO A 309 4.47 10.62 -8.67
N GLN A 310 5.60 10.72 -7.97
CA GLN A 310 6.88 11.06 -8.58
C GLN A 310 7.31 10.11 -9.71
N TRP A 311 6.97 8.81 -9.60
CA TRP A 311 7.29 7.82 -10.65
C TRP A 311 6.21 7.77 -11.72
N VAL A 312 4.97 8.14 -11.39
CA VAL A 312 3.91 8.36 -12.37
C VAL A 312 4.31 9.52 -13.29
N GLU A 313 4.64 10.67 -12.73
CA GLU A 313 5.07 11.86 -13.47
C GLU A 313 6.30 11.57 -14.34
N LEU A 314 7.33 10.94 -13.76
CA LEU A 314 8.54 10.57 -14.50
C LEU A 314 8.24 9.60 -15.64
N SER A 315 7.40 8.58 -15.43
CA SER A 315 7.07 7.62 -16.47
C SER A 315 6.25 8.25 -17.60
N GLN A 316 5.37 9.20 -17.31
CA GLN A 316 4.63 9.98 -18.32
C GLN A 316 5.57 10.92 -19.10
N GLU A 317 6.57 11.49 -18.45
CA GLU A 317 7.62 12.26 -19.12
C GLU A 317 8.44 11.38 -20.08
N TYR A 318 8.77 10.15 -19.69
CA TYR A 318 9.45 9.19 -20.58
C TYR A 318 8.57 8.78 -21.76
N LEU A 319 7.26 8.61 -21.55
CA LEU A 319 6.30 8.38 -22.63
C LEU A 319 6.26 9.58 -23.60
N ALA A 320 6.20 10.80 -23.08
CA ALA A 320 6.25 12.01 -23.94
C ALA A 320 7.54 12.10 -24.75
N ARG A 321 8.69 11.77 -24.15
CA ARG A 321 9.99 11.75 -24.84
C ARG A 321 10.10 10.62 -25.88
N GLU A 322 9.38 9.52 -25.72
CA GLU A 322 9.40 8.37 -26.64
C GLU A 322 8.39 8.51 -27.77
N LEU A 323 7.16 8.93 -27.46
CA LEU A 323 6.03 8.94 -28.38
C LEU A 323 5.73 10.34 -28.95
N GLY A 324 6.33 11.38 -28.41
CA GLY A 324 6.10 12.80 -28.74
C GLY A 324 5.27 13.53 -27.70
N GLU A 325 5.42 14.85 -27.66
CA GLU A 325 4.77 15.70 -26.64
C GLU A 325 3.24 15.60 -26.65
N ASN A 326 2.64 15.33 -27.81
CA ASN A 326 1.19 15.22 -27.99
C ASN A 326 0.67 13.77 -27.81
N TRP A 327 1.46 12.87 -27.25
CA TRP A 327 1.12 11.44 -27.16
C TRP A 327 -0.26 11.17 -26.53
N GLN A 328 -0.70 11.95 -25.56
CA GLN A 328 -1.99 11.76 -24.90
C GLN A 328 -3.19 12.03 -25.83
N GLU A 329 -3.02 12.88 -26.85
CA GLU A 329 -4.03 13.15 -27.86
C GLU A 329 -3.99 12.14 -29.02
N GLU A 330 -2.81 11.60 -29.32
CA GLU A 330 -2.58 10.72 -30.47
C GLU A 330 -2.72 9.24 -30.16
N TYR A 331 -2.59 8.85 -28.87
CA TYR A 331 -2.61 7.47 -28.44
C TYR A 331 -3.77 7.18 -27.50
N TYR A 332 -4.31 5.98 -27.62
CA TYR A 332 -5.17 5.37 -26.61
C TYR A 332 -4.30 4.82 -25.48
N ILE A 333 -4.82 4.81 -24.26
CA ILE A 333 -4.10 4.36 -23.08
C ILE A 333 -4.98 3.34 -22.36
N TRP A 334 -4.45 2.16 -22.09
CA TRP A 334 -5.14 1.17 -21.29
C TRP A 334 -4.27 0.70 -20.13
N ASP A 335 -4.74 0.95 -18.90
CA ASP A 335 -4.20 0.30 -17.70
C ASP A 335 -5.08 -0.92 -17.37
N CYS A 336 -4.58 -2.12 -17.70
CA CYS A 336 -5.30 -3.37 -17.49
C CYS A 336 -5.15 -3.97 -16.09
N CYS A 337 -4.47 -3.27 -15.17
CA CYS A 337 -4.34 -3.59 -13.75
C CYS A 337 -4.37 -2.33 -12.88
N ALA A 338 -5.27 -1.43 -13.21
CA ALA A 338 -5.31 -0.05 -12.73
C ALA A 338 -5.47 0.10 -11.19
N GLY A 339 -5.96 -0.94 -10.49
CA GLY A 339 -6.34 -0.79 -9.10
C GLY A 339 -7.32 0.39 -8.94
N THR A 340 -6.97 1.38 -8.15
CA THR A 340 -7.79 2.60 -7.99
C THR A 340 -7.45 3.72 -9.00
N GLY A 341 -6.66 3.43 -10.04
CA GLY A 341 -6.34 4.37 -11.12
C GLY A 341 -5.19 5.34 -10.83
N ASN A 342 -4.31 5.04 -9.89
CA ASN A 342 -3.22 5.93 -9.50
C ASN A 342 -2.20 6.19 -10.62
N LEU A 343 -1.91 5.17 -11.44
CA LEU A 343 -0.96 5.31 -12.55
C LEU A 343 -1.47 6.26 -13.64
N LEU A 344 -2.79 6.41 -13.75
CA LEU A 344 -3.44 7.28 -14.72
C LEU A 344 -3.59 8.74 -14.23
N ALA A 345 -3.13 9.04 -13.00
CA ALA A 345 -3.16 10.40 -12.47
C ALA A 345 -2.33 11.35 -13.35
N GLY A 346 -2.85 12.56 -13.59
CA GLY A 346 -2.18 13.56 -14.43
C GLY A 346 -2.42 13.43 -15.93
N LEU A 347 -2.98 12.33 -16.42
CA LEU A 347 -3.43 12.22 -17.81
C LEU A 347 -4.66 13.10 -18.07
N THR A 348 -4.77 13.68 -19.26
CA THR A 348 -5.74 14.76 -19.55
C THR A 348 -6.87 14.34 -20.49
N ASN A 349 -6.61 13.48 -21.46
CA ASN A 349 -7.60 13.11 -22.48
C ASN A 349 -8.42 11.89 -22.07
N LYS A 350 -9.49 12.10 -21.30
CA LYS A 350 -10.38 11.04 -20.80
C LYS A 350 -11.01 10.16 -21.89
N TYR A 351 -11.11 10.65 -23.12
CA TYR A 351 -11.70 9.89 -24.23
C TYR A 351 -10.78 8.78 -24.75
N ASN A 352 -9.49 8.90 -24.47
CA ASN A 352 -8.47 7.94 -24.89
C ASN A 352 -8.04 7.00 -23.75
N ILE A 353 -8.54 7.16 -22.53
CA ILE A 353 -8.06 6.43 -21.36
C ILE A 353 -9.05 5.35 -20.93
N TYR A 354 -8.55 4.12 -20.81
CA TYR A 354 -9.26 2.94 -20.32
C TYR A 354 -8.59 2.42 -19.05
N ALA A 355 -9.40 2.04 -18.08
CA ALA A 355 -8.94 1.48 -16.80
C ALA A 355 -9.71 0.21 -16.47
N SER A 356 -8.98 -0.89 -16.27
CA SER A 356 -9.60 -2.12 -15.79
C SER A 356 -8.83 -2.72 -14.63
N THR A 357 -9.53 -3.39 -13.75
CA THR A 357 -8.97 -4.04 -12.57
C THR A 357 -9.74 -5.31 -12.22
N LEU A 358 -9.07 -6.22 -11.53
CA LEU A 358 -9.66 -7.47 -11.03
C LEU A 358 -10.76 -7.21 -9.99
N ASP A 359 -10.55 -6.22 -9.12
CA ASP A 359 -11.39 -5.98 -7.95
C ASP A 359 -12.53 -5.00 -8.28
N LYS A 360 -13.77 -5.46 -8.15
CA LYS A 360 -14.97 -4.64 -8.38
C LYS A 360 -15.01 -3.41 -7.46
N ALA A 361 -14.43 -3.53 -6.28
CA ALA A 361 -14.32 -2.42 -5.35
C ALA A 361 -13.45 -1.27 -5.87
N ASP A 362 -12.35 -1.60 -6.52
CA ASP A 362 -11.47 -0.61 -7.14
C ASP A 362 -12.19 0.11 -8.30
N VAL A 363 -13.01 -0.62 -9.06
CA VAL A 363 -13.87 -0.05 -10.11
C VAL A 363 -14.86 0.97 -9.51
N GLU A 364 -15.54 0.62 -8.42
CA GLU A 364 -16.50 1.52 -7.76
C GLU A 364 -15.83 2.75 -7.15
N VAL A 365 -14.60 2.63 -6.67
CA VAL A 365 -13.79 3.79 -6.23
C VAL A 365 -13.53 4.74 -7.38
N MET A 366 -13.12 4.23 -8.54
CA MET A 366 -12.90 5.05 -9.73
C MET A 366 -14.21 5.73 -10.19
N HIS A 367 -15.34 5.00 -10.25
CA HIS A 367 -16.65 5.58 -10.58
C HIS A 367 -17.09 6.66 -9.57
N THR A 368 -16.90 6.41 -8.28
CA THR A 368 -17.21 7.42 -7.24
C THR A 368 -16.36 8.67 -7.40
N ARG A 369 -15.08 8.52 -7.71
CA ARG A 369 -14.17 9.65 -7.98
C ARG A 369 -14.62 10.44 -9.21
N ILE A 370 -14.99 9.76 -10.31
CA ILE A 370 -15.54 10.39 -11.52
C ILE A 370 -16.79 11.20 -11.17
N ALA A 371 -17.75 10.62 -10.46
CA ALA A 371 -18.99 11.28 -10.08
C ALA A 371 -18.76 12.48 -9.17
N THR A 372 -17.82 12.40 -8.23
CA THR A 372 -17.48 13.46 -7.28
C THR A 372 -16.80 14.62 -7.98
N MET A 373 -15.82 14.36 -8.83
CA MET A 373 -15.13 15.40 -9.61
C MET A 373 -16.07 16.12 -10.58
N ASN A 374 -16.95 15.38 -11.26
CA ASN A 374 -17.94 15.97 -12.16
C ASN A 374 -18.99 16.83 -11.44
N LYS A 375 -19.28 16.57 -10.15
CA LYS A 375 -20.16 17.42 -9.32
C LYS A 375 -19.47 18.67 -8.81
N ALA A 376 -18.19 18.57 -8.43
CA ALA A 376 -17.42 19.67 -7.85
C ALA A 376 -17.09 20.76 -8.88
N LEU A 377 -17.00 20.41 -10.15
CA LEU A 377 -16.48 21.24 -11.23
C LEU A 377 -17.55 21.56 -12.30
N ARG A 378 -18.77 21.92 -11.90
CA ARG A 378 -19.83 22.43 -12.77
C ARG A 378 -19.54 23.81 -13.36
N GLY A 379 -18.32 24.09 -13.77
CA GLY A 379 -17.92 25.32 -14.45
C GLY A 379 -16.63 25.08 -15.21
N GLU A 380 -16.69 25.24 -16.51
CA GLU A 380 -15.60 25.39 -17.50
C GLU A 380 -14.23 24.78 -17.14
N HIS A 381 -13.89 23.64 -17.77
CA HIS A 381 -12.57 23.01 -17.81
C HIS A 381 -12.11 22.11 -16.65
N GLY A 382 -12.99 21.50 -15.88
CA GLY A 382 -12.57 20.57 -14.84
C GLY A 382 -13.55 19.40 -14.65
N GLY A 383 -13.16 18.22 -15.07
CA GLY A 383 -13.85 16.96 -14.83
C GLY A 383 -12.85 15.87 -14.49
N SER A 384 -13.32 14.68 -14.16
CA SER A 384 -12.45 13.51 -14.06
C SER A 384 -11.69 13.28 -15.36
N ASN A 385 -10.46 12.82 -15.26
CA ASN A 385 -9.64 12.38 -16.39
C ASN A 385 -10.04 10.98 -16.92
N LEU A 386 -11.09 10.37 -16.36
CA LEU A 386 -11.64 9.09 -16.79
C LEU A 386 -13.10 9.25 -17.20
N LEU A 387 -13.54 8.45 -18.19
CA LEU A 387 -14.94 8.26 -18.51
C LEU A 387 -15.50 7.06 -17.74
N ASP A 388 -16.74 7.19 -17.28
CA ASP A 388 -17.44 6.14 -16.56
C ASP A 388 -17.55 4.84 -17.39
N SER A 389 -17.82 4.96 -18.70
CA SER A 389 -17.89 3.84 -19.65
C SER A 389 -16.54 3.19 -19.97
N HIS A 390 -15.42 3.81 -19.60
CA HIS A 390 -14.06 3.30 -19.84
C HIS A 390 -13.45 2.66 -18.60
N VAL A 391 -14.18 2.61 -17.48
CA VAL A 391 -13.77 1.98 -16.23
C VAL A 391 -14.60 0.71 -16.04
N PHE A 392 -13.94 -0.45 -15.96
CA PHE A 392 -14.63 -1.74 -15.94
C PHE A 392 -13.86 -2.81 -15.16
N GLN A 393 -14.60 -3.83 -14.70
CA GLN A 393 -14.00 -5.00 -14.07
C GLN A 393 -13.52 -5.98 -15.12
N PHE A 394 -12.26 -6.41 -15.03
CA PHE A 394 -11.66 -7.39 -15.94
C PHE A 394 -10.53 -8.16 -15.27
N ASP A 395 -10.64 -9.49 -15.27
CA ASP A 395 -9.53 -10.35 -14.85
C ASP A 395 -8.58 -10.57 -16.03
N PHE A 396 -7.56 -9.71 -16.12
CA PHE A 396 -6.63 -9.73 -17.25
C PHE A 396 -5.89 -11.06 -17.41
N LEU A 397 -5.80 -11.92 -16.41
CA LEU A 397 -5.10 -13.21 -16.50
C LEU A 397 -6.04 -14.39 -16.80
N ASN A 398 -7.36 -14.22 -16.69
CA ASN A 398 -8.33 -15.30 -16.87
C ASN A 398 -9.46 -14.98 -17.87
N ASP A 399 -9.94 -13.73 -17.94
CA ASP A 399 -11.03 -13.38 -18.85
C ASP A 399 -10.56 -13.34 -20.30
N PRO A 400 -11.31 -13.93 -21.26
CA PRO A 400 -11.01 -13.82 -22.69
C PRO A 400 -11.38 -12.43 -23.22
N PHE A 401 -10.69 -11.96 -24.27
CA PHE A 401 -11.07 -10.71 -24.93
C PHE A 401 -12.35 -10.81 -25.74
N ASN A 402 -12.66 -11.99 -26.29
CA ASN A 402 -13.87 -12.27 -27.11
C ASN A 402 -14.09 -11.23 -28.20
N LEU A 403 -13.02 -10.87 -28.94
CA LEU A 403 -13.08 -9.81 -29.95
C LEU A 403 -14.08 -10.11 -31.05
N ASP A 404 -14.25 -11.39 -31.42
CA ASP A 404 -15.20 -11.81 -32.49
C ASP A 404 -16.66 -11.87 -32.03
N LYS A 405 -16.87 -11.84 -30.69
CA LYS A 405 -18.19 -11.90 -30.05
C LYS A 405 -18.28 -10.82 -28.97
N PRO A 406 -18.48 -9.55 -29.39
CA PRO A 406 -18.52 -8.43 -28.45
C PRO A 406 -19.57 -8.58 -27.33
N GLU A 407 -20.67 -9.24 -27.61
CA GLU A 407 -21.76 -9.52 -26.67
C GLU A 407 -21.37 -10.47 -25.53
N GLU A 408 -20.34 -11.29 -25.73
CA GLU A 408 -19.76 -12.17 -24.69
C GLU A 408 -18.53 -11.54 -24.03
N SER A 409 -18.11 -10.34 -24.42
CA SER A 409 -16.92 -9.66 -23.91
C SER A 409 -17.25 -8.79 -22.70
N LYS A 410 -16.34 -8.76 -21.74
CA LYS A 410 -16.37 -7.79 -20.63
C LYS A 410 -15.72 -6.45 -20.98
N LEU A 411 -15.10 -6.35 -22.16
CA LEU A 411 -14.43 -5.13 -22.62
C LEU A 411 -15.47 -4.13 -23.15
N PRO A 412 -15.28 -2.81 -22.95
CA PRO A 412 -16.07 -1.80 -23.64
C PRO A 412 -15.97 -1.93 -25.15
N GLU A 413 -17.08 -1.70 -25.86
CA GLU A 413 -17.15 -1.81 -27.32
C GLU A 413 -16.10 -0.93 -28.02
N SER A 414 -15.91 0.29 -27.53
CA SER A 414 -14.86 1.20 -28.05
C SER A 414 -13.45 0.64 -27.91
N LEU A 415 -13.14 -0.11 -26.83
CA LEU A 415 -11.85 -0.78 -26.68
C LEU A 415 -11.73 -1.99 -27.60
N ILE A 416 -12.81 -2.75 -27.80
CA ILE A 416 -12.85 -3.87 -28.76
C ILE A 416 -12.53 -3.38 -30.18
N GLU A 417 -13.10 -2.25 -30.59
CA GLU A 417 -12.79 -1.63 -31.89
C GLU A 417 -11.29 -1.30 -32.03
N ILE A 418 -10.68 -0.76 -30.99
CA ILE A 418 -9.23 -0.45 -30.96
C ILE A 418 -8.42 -1.74 -31.10
N LEU A 419 -8.80 -2.78 -30.35
CA LEU A 419 -8.09 -4.06 -30.37
C LEU A 419 -8.24 -4.82 -31.70
N LYS A 420 -9.32 -4.65 -32.45
CA LYS A 420 -9.54 -5.26 -33.75
C LYS A 420 -8.75 -4.57 -34.86
N ASP A 421 -8.64 -3.26 -34.80
CA ASP A 421 -8.03 -2.44 -35.85
C ASP A 421 -6.51 -2.32 -35.59
N GLU A 422 -5.71 -2.80 -36.55
CA GLU A 422 -4.25 -2.77 -36.42
C GLU A 422 -3.68 -1.35 -36.32
N GLU A 423 -4.21 -0.40 -37.10
CA GLU A 423 -3.72 0.98 -37.08
C GLU A 423 -4.08 1.69 -35.77
N LYS A 424 -5.25 1.40 -35.20
CA LYS A 424 -5.61 1.88 -33.86
C LYS A 424 -4.76 1.21 -32.79
N ARG A 425 -4.45 -0.10 -32.91
CA ARG A 425 -3.57 -0.81 -31.98
C ARG A 425 -2.14 -0.28 -31.97
N LYS A 426 -1.60 0.14 -33.10
CA LYS A 426 -0.30 0.84 -33.17
C LYS A 426 -0.29 2.13 -32.37
N LYS A 427 -1.46 2.72 -32.15
CA LYS A 427 -1.68 3.89 -31.32
C LYS A 427 -2.22 3.55 -29.91
N LEU A 428 -2.09 2.32 -29.47
CA LEU A 428 -2.49 1.89 -28.12
C LEU A 428 -1.25 1.73 -27.23
N VAL A 429 -1.25 2.42 -26.11
CA VAL A 429 -0.26 2.26 -25.03
C VAL A 429 -0.89 1.43 -23.91
N ILE A 430 -0.36 0.24 -23.68
CA ILE A 430 -0.67 -0.52 -22.46
C ILE A 430 0.26 0.00 -21.35
N TYR A 431 -0.27 0.85 -20.48
CA TYR A 431 0.49 1.54 -19.45
C TYR A 431 0.16 0.98 -18.06
N ILE A 432 1.06 0.17 -17.49
CA ILE A 432 0.76 -0.69 -16.35
C ILE A 432 1.85 -0.72 -15.28
N ASN A 433 1.42 -0.94 -14.04
CA ASN A 433 2.27 -1.42 -12.94
C ASN A 433 1.71 -2.76 -12.42
N PRO A 434 2.04 -3.89 -13.10
CA PRO A 434 1.43 -5.18 -12.79
C PRO A 434 1.89 -5.73 -11.44
N PRO A 435 1.10 -6.61 -10.81
CA PRO A 435 1.42 -7.17 -9.50
C PRO A 435 2.72 -7.98 -9.51
N TYR A 436 3.56 -7.79 -8.45
CA TYR A 436 4.88 -8.43 -8.33
C TYR A 436 4.89 -9.76 -7.56
N ALA A 437 3.75 -10.39 -7.33
CA ALA A 437 3.67 -11.65 -6.63
C ALA A 437 4.33 -12.79 -7.42
N GLU A 438 5.03 -13.67 -6.70
CA GLU A 438 5.71 -14.85 -7.23
C GLU A 438 5.16 -16.12 -6.58
N ALA A 439 4.86 -17.15 -7.36
CA ALA A 439 4.52 -18.47 -6.86
C ALA A 439 5.75 -19.16 -6.27
N GLY A 440 5.87 -19.16 -4.96
CA GLY A 440 6.95 -19.85 -4.26
C GLY A 440 6.74 -21.37 -4.19
N ASN A 441 7.80 -22.15 -4.42
CA ASN A 441 7.81 -23.62 -4.24
C ASN A 441 7.85 -24.06 -2.76
N ARG A 442 7.70 -23.16 -1.80
CA ARG A 442 7.92 -23.46 -0.38
C ARG A 442 6.67 -23.25 0.46
N LYS A 443 6.28 -24.32 1.14
CA LYS A 443 5.56 -24.23 2.42
C LYS A 443 6.50 -23.57 3.44
N VAL A 444 6.68 -22.26 3.40
CA VAL A 444 7.39 -21.52 4.45
C VAL A 444 6.36 -21.22 5.52
N ILE A 445 6.36 -22.03 6.56
CA ILE A 445 5.78 -21.65 7.84
C ILE A 445 6.73 -20.57 8.37
N ALA A 446 6.38 -19.30 8.18
CA ALA A 446 7.02 -18.22 8.90
C ALA A 446 6.66 -18.39 10.38
N ALA A 447 7.66 -18.40 11.25
CA ALA A 447 7.47 -18.32 12.69
C ALA A 447 6.70 -17.02 12.97
N GLY A 448 5.38 -17.13 13.22
CA GLY A 448 4.50 -15.97 13.40
C GLY A 448 3.12 -16.10 12.76
N GLY A 449 2.68 -17.33 12.40
CA GLY A 449 1.28 -17.60 12.01
C GLY A 449 0.82 -17.01 10.66
N GLY A 450 1.74 -16.54 9.82
CA GLY A 450 1.40 -16.04 8.49
C GLY A 450 1.01 -17.16 7.53
N MET A 451 -0.20 -17.10 6.97
CA MET A 451 -0.68 -18.02 5.95
C MET A 451 0.30 -18.16 4.78
N GLN A 452 0.35 -19.36 4.24
CA GLN A 452 1.15 -19.80 3.10
C GLN A 452 1.02 -18.81 1.92
N LYS A 453 2.14 -18.39 1.33
CA LYS A 453 2.19 -17.87 -0.04
C LYS A 453 1.79 -19.01 -0.97
N THR A 454 0.50 -19.22 -1.13
CA THR A 454 -0.04 -20.25 -1.98
C THR A 454 0.13 -19.84 -3.44
N ASN A 455 0.36 -20.82 -4.30
CA ASN A 455 0.49 -20.90 -5.75
C ASN A 455 -0.47 -19.98 -6.58
N VAL A 456 -0.68 -18.73 -6.20
CA VAL A 456 -1.62 -17.81 -6.87
C VAL A 456 -1.26 -17.69 -8.35
N ALA A 457 0.02 -17.48 -8.67
CA ALA A 457 0.44 -17.26 -10.06
C ALA A 457 0.25 -18.48 -10.98
N VAL A 458 0.24 -19.72 -10.47
CA VAL A 458 0.16 -20.94 -11.31
C VAL A 458 -1.28 -21.40 -11.60
N LYS A 459 -2.29 -20.73 -11.04
CA LYS A 459 -3.70 -21.08 -11.23
C LYS A 459 -4.30 -20.41 -12.48
N HIS A 460 -3.74 -19.32 -12.95
CA HIS A 460 -4.28 -18.52 -14.05
C HIS A 460 -4.28 -19.25 -15.39
N LEU A 461 -5.26 -18.95 -16.25
CA LEU A 461 -5.34 -19.47 -17.60
C LEU A 461 -4.15 -19.00 -18.44
N THR A 462 -3.71 -17.75 -18.26
CA THR A 462 -2.51 -17.20 -18.88
C THR A 462 -1.25 -18.01 -18.54
N TYR A 463 -1.07 -18.40 -17.27
CA TYR A 463 0.04 -19.27 -16.88
C TYR A 463 0.04 -20.59 -17.66
N LYS A 464 -1.11 -21.26 -17.71
CA LYS A 464 -1.26 -22.55 -18.40
C LYS A 464 -1.03 -22.42 -19.91
N LYS A 465 -1.51 -21.34 -20.53
CA LYS A 465 -1.37 -21.06 -21.95
C LYS A 465 0.10 -20.84 -22.38
N TYR A 466 0.87 -20.16 -21.54
CA TYR A 466 2.21 -19.70 -21.92
C TYR A 466 3.36 -20.42 -21.21
N LEU A 467 3.09 -21.36 -20.32
CA LEU A 467 4.11 -22.06 -19.52
C LEU A 467 5.25 -22.63 -20.37
N ASP A 468 4.93 -23.30 -21.46
CA ASP A 468 5.92 -23.93 -22.35
C ASP A 468 6.77 -22.89 -23.12
N LYS A 469 6.23 -21.69 -23.34
CA LYS A 469 6.92 -20.60 -24.04
C LYS A 469 7.86 -19.81 -23.14
N ILE A 470 7.46 -19.57 -21.88
CA ILE A 470 8.19 -18.68 -20.97
C ILE A 470 8.80 -19.38 -19.75
N GLY A 471 8.56 -20.67 -19.61
CA GLY A 471 9.18 -21.51 -18.58
C GLY A 471 8.97 -20.98 -17.15
N ILE A 472 10.06 -20.97 -16.37
CA ILE A 472 10.04 -20.56 -14.96
C ILE A 472 9.59 -19.12 -14.75
N ALA A 473 9.79 -18.23 -15.72
CA ALA A 473 9.36 -16.84 -15.64
C ALA A 473 7.84 -16.72 -15.43
N GLY A 474 7.04 -17.68 -15.92
CA GLY A 474 5.59 -17.72 -15.71
C GLY A 474 5.14 -17.76 -14.25
N ARG A 475 6.03 -18.04 -13.29
CA ARG A 475 5.72 -17.96 -11.86
C ARG A 475 5.60 -16.52 -11.34
N GLU A 476 6.09 -15.54 -12.09
CA GLU A 476 5.95 -14.12 -11.77
C GLU A 476 4.69 -13.57 -12.46
N LEU A 477 3.79 -12.95 -11.71
CA LEU A 477 2.56 -12.41 -12.29
C LEU A 477 2.84 -11.37 -13.36
N PHE A 478 3.78 -10.44 -13.13
CA PHE A 478 4.12 -9.44 -14.13
C PHE A 478 4.57 -10.04 -15.47
N ALA A 479 5.26 -11.20 -15.46
CA ALA A 479 5.66 -11.88 -16.68
C ALA A 479 4.45 -12.45 -17.45
N GLN A 480 3.42 -12.88 -16.74
CA GLN A 480 2.16 -13.33 -17.35
C GLN A 480 1.42 -12.17 -18.03
N PHE A 481 1.36 -10.99 -17.40
CA PHE A 481 0.82 -9.78 -18.02
C PHE A 481 1.55 -9.45 -19.32
N ILE A 482 2.88 -9.35 -19.26
CA ILE A 482 3.71 -8.95 -20.40
C ILE A 482 3.58 -9.93 -21.56
N ILE A 483 3.63 -11.25 -21.31
CA ILE A 483 3.55 -12.23 -22.38
C ILE A 483 2.16 -12.29 -23.03
N ARG A 484 1.10 -12.09 -22.24
CA ARG A 484 -0.26 -12.01 -22.76
C ARG A 484 -0.46 -10.77 -23.63
N ILE A 485 0.05 -9.61 -23.19
CA ILE A 485 0.01 -8.37 -23.98
C ILE A 485 0.75 -8.59 -25.31
N TYR A 486 1.94 -9.15 -25.26
CA TYR A 486 2.77 -9.40 -26.45
C TYR A 486 2.08 -10.32 -27.46
N ASP A 487 1.42 -11.39 -27.01
CA ASP A 487 0.78 -12.40 -27.86
C ASP A 487 -0.62 -11.97 -28.36
N GLU A 488 -1.41 -11.34 -27.47
CA GLU A 488 -2.84 -11.07 -27.74
C GLU A 488 -3.13 -9.61 -28.13
N ILE A 489 -2.18 -8.67 -27.90
CA ILE A 489 -2.29 -7.25 -28.30
C ILE A 489 -1.03 -6.86 -29.12
N PRO A 490 -0.77 -7.54 -30.23
CA PRO A 490 0.41 -7.26 -31.05
C PRO A 490 0.33 -5.83 -31.60
N THR A 491 1.48 -5.24 -31.92
CA THR A 491 1.65 -3.88 -32.46
C THR A 491 1.42 -2.72 -31.48
N ALA A 492 0.93 -2.96 -30.28
CA ALA A 492 0.79 -1.92 -29.27
C ALA A 492 2.15 -1.46 -28.70
N VAL A 493 2.15 -0.36 -27.96
CA VAL A 493 3.27 0.05 -27.10
C VAL A 493 3.00 -0.45 -25.69
N LEU A 494 3.95 -1.15 -25.10
CA LEU A 494 3.88 -1.59 -23.71
C LEU A 494 4.78 -0.74 -22.83
N ALA A 495 4.20 0.05 -21.95
CA ALA A 495 4.89 0.87 -20.96
C ALA A 495 4.62 0.31 -19.56
N GLN A 496 5.64 -0.25 -18.90
CA GLN A 496 5.36 -1.02 -17.70
C GLN A 496 6.46 -0.90 -16.64
N PHE A 497 6.05 -0.92 -15.37
CA PHE A 497 6.93 -1.13 -14.24
C PHE A 497 7.13 -2.62 -13.99
N SER A 498 8.35 -3.05 -13.71
CA SER A 498 8.65 -4.42 -13.28
C SER A 498 9.97 -4.55 -12.54
N LYS A 499 10.15 -5.70 -11.92
CA LYS A 499 11.48 -6.13 -11.46
C LYS A 499 12.42 -6.25 -12.66
N LEU A 500 13.72 -5.99 -12.45
CA LEU A 500 14.73 -6.10 -13.52
C LEU A 500 14.96 -7.54 -14.02
N LYS A 501 14.21 -8.53 -13.50
CA LYS A 501 14.33 -9.94 -13.90
C LYS A 501 14.17 -10.13 -15.40
N ILE A 502 13.29 -9.36 -16.04
CA ILE A 502 13.08 -9.41 -17.50
C ILE A 502 14.38 -9.11 -18.26
N ALA A 503 15.17 -8.13 -17.78
CA ALA A 503 16.38 -7.67 -18.45
C ALA A 503 17.63 -8.49 -18.12
N GLN A 504 17.71 -9.16 -16.94
CA GLN A 504 19.00 -9.71 -16.51
C GLN A 504 18.93 -11.08 -15.81
N ALA A 505 17.75 -11.57 -15.41
CA ALA A 505 17.72 -12.79 -14.63
C ALA A 505 17.82 -14.08 -15.50
N PRO A 506 18.63 -15.07 -15.08
CA PRO A 506 18.76 -16.33 -15.83
C PRO A 506 17.46 -17.12 -15.98
N ASN A 507 16.57 -17.05 -14.98
CA ASN A 507 15.26 -17.70 -15.03
C ASN A 507 14.27 -17.03 -16.01
N PHE A 508 14.63 -15.91 -16.63
CA PHE A 508 13.89 -15.24 -17.71
C PHE A 508 14.48 -15.51 -19.10
N ARG A 509 15.43 -16.42 -19.25
CA ARG A 509 16.05 -16.75 -20.54
C ARG A 509 15.01 -17.20 -21.58
N ASP A 510 14.11 -18.12 -21.22
CA ASP A 510 13.08 -18.61 -22.15
C ASP A 510 12.04 -17.53 -22.44
N PHE A 511 11.72 -16.69 -21.45
CA PHE A 511 10.89 -15.51 -21.64
C PHE A 511 11.50 -14.57 -22.71
N ARG A 512 12.79 -14.21 -22.61
CA ARG A 512 13.47 -13.35 -23.59
C ARG A 512 13.59 -13.96 -24.98
N LYS A 513 13.64 -15.29 -25.09
CA LYS A 513 13.59 -15.98 -26.41
C LYS A 513 12.22 -15.80 -27.09
N THR A 514 11.15 -15.71 -26.30
CA THR A 514 9.79 -15.57 -26.78
C THR A 514 9.39 -14.12 -27.00
N PHE A 515 9.67 -13.26 -25.98
CA PHE A 515 9.35 -11.85 -25.99
C PHE A 515 10.42 -11.06 -26.76
N ARG A 516 10.13 -10.75 -28.01
CA ARG A 516 11.07 -10.12 -28.94
C ARG A 516 10.51 -8.78 -29.41
N ALA A 517 10.43 -7.86 -28.49
CA ALA A 517 9.99 -6.49 -28.74
C ALA A 517 11.18 -5.54 -28.59
N LYS A 518 11.20 -4.48 -29.34
CA LYS A 518 12.24 -3.46 -29.24
C LYS A 518 12.05 -2.63 -27.98
N LEU A 519 13.11 -2.56 -27.18
CA LEU A 519 13.15 -1.70 -26.01
C LEU A 519 13.49 -0.26 -26.39
N GLY A 520 12.57 0.65 -26.10
CA GLY A 520 12.79 2.10 -26.16
C GLY A 520 13.37 2.64 -24.85
N ARG A 521 12.95 3.84 -24.46
CA ARG A 521 13.42 4.50 -23.24
C ARG A 521 13.06 3.70 -21.99
N ASN A 522 13.97 3.79 -21.01
CA ASN A 522 13.77 3.09 -19.76
C ASN A 522 14.52 3.77 -18.61
N PHE A 523 14.07 3.55 -17.39
CA PHE A 523 14.76 4.00 -16.18
C PHE A 523 14.60 3.01 -15.03
N ILE A 524 15.43 3.13 -14.00
CA ILE A 524 15.36 2.33 -12.78
C ILE A 524 15.31 3.22 -11.55
N VAL A 525 14.52 2.76 -10.56
CA VAL A 525 14.27 3.43 -9.28
C VAL A 525 14.31 2.44 -8.12
N PRO A 526 14.55 2.89 -6.89
CA PRO A 526 14.53 2.01 -5.72
C PRO A 526 13.12 1.48 -5.43
N ALA A 527 12.99 0.17 -5.22
CA ALA A 527 11.70 -0.48 -4.93
C ALA A 527 11.08 -0.01 -3.61
N ASP A 528 11.89 0.34 -2.62
CA ASP A 528 11.43 0.80 -1.31
C ASP A 528 10.83 2.22 -1.32
N THR A 529 10.71 2.84 -2.49
CA THR A 529 9.90 4.04 -2.73
C THR A 529 8.46 3.73 -3.12
N PHE A 530 8.16 2.48 -3.50
CA PHE A 530 6.80 2.01 -3.74
C PHE A 530 6.13 1.61 -2.43
N ASP A 531 4.81 1.66 -2.40
CA ASP A 531 4.06 1.38 -1.18
C ASP A 531 4.50 0.06 -0.54
N ASN A 532 4.94 0.16 0.72
CA ASN A 532 5.22 -0.98 1.60
C ASN A 532 6.23 -2.01 1.10
N VAL A 533 7.02 -1.70 0.08
CA VAL A 533 8.10 -2.57 -0.37
C VAL A 533 9.29 -2.47 0.58
N LYS A 534 9.48 -3.47 1.44
CA LYS A 534 10.63 -3.56 2.37
C LYS A 534 11.93 -3.96 1.67
N GLY A 535 11.86 -4.39 0.42
CA GLY A 535 13.01 -4.93 -0.32
C GLY A 535 13.88 -3.84 -0.91
N LYS A 536 15.18 -3.89 -0.69
CA LYS A 536 16.19 -3.02 -1.32
C LYS A 536 16.61 -3.57 -2.68
N PHE A 537 15.71 -3.59 -3.64
CA PHE A 537 16.00 -3.97 -5.02
C PHE A 537 15.51 -2.86 -5.97
N PRO A 538 16.01 -2.79 -7.20
CA PRO A 538 15.52 -1.82 -8.18
C PRO A 538 14.25 -2.32 -8.87
N ILE A 539 13.37 -1.36 -9.21
CA ILE A 539 12.26 -1.52 -10.14
C ILE A 539 12.62 -0.72 -11.39
N GLY A 540 12.35 -1.29 -12.57
CA GLY A 540 12.51 -0.63 -13.85
C GLY A 540 11.19 -0.21 -14.44
N PHE A 541 11.17 0.93 -15.12
CA PHE A 541 10.15 1.31 -16.08
C PHE A 541 10.71 1.10 -17.48
N PHE A 542 9.97 0.39 -18.32
CA PHE A 542 10.38 0.00 -19.67
C PHE A 542 9.28 0.32 -20.67
N ILE A 543 9.66 0.90 -21.81
CA ILE A 543 8.76 1.14 -22.94
C ILE A 543 9.18 0.20 -24.06
N TRP A 544 8.28 -0.69 -24.46
CA TRP A 544 8.51 -1.67 -25.51
C TRP A 544 7.61 -1.41 -26.72
N HIS A 545 8.19 -1.43 -27.92
CA HIS A 545 7.47 -1.37 -29.18
C HIS A 545 7.21 -2.81 -29.67
N LEU A 546 5.94 -3.25 -29.60
CA LEU A 546 5.56 -4.62 -29.92
C LEU A 546 5.44 -4.87 -31.43
N ASP A 547 5.41 -3.80 -32.24
CA ASP A 547 5.43 -3.81 -33.69
C ASP A 547 6.85 -3.86 -34.27
N ASP A 548 7.87 -3.63 -33.47
CA ASP A 548 9.27 -3.66 -33.88
C ASP A 548 9.97 -4.86 -33.23
N TYR A 549 10.47 -5.77 -34.10
CA TYR A 549 11.02 -7.03 -33.65
C TYR A 549 12.52 -6.90 -33.34
N ASP A 550 12.89 -7.11 -32.10
CA ASP A 550 14.29 -7.07 -31.67
C ASP A 550 14.58 -8.16 -30.64
N VAL A 551 15.87 -8.53 -30.54
CA VAL A 551 16.37 -9.44 -29.53
C VAL A 551 17.10 -8.62 -28.47
N PHE A 552 16.52 -8.56 -27.29
CA PHE A 552 17.15 -7.82 -26.18
C PHE A 552 18.50 -8.42 -25.81
N THR A 553 19.56 -7.69 -26.03
CA THR A 553 20.94 -8.05 -25.67
C THR A 553 21.50 -7.18 -24.56
N GLU A 554 21.26 -5.87 -24.62
CA GLU A 554 21.64 -4.91 -23.58
C GLU A 554 20.86 -3.60 -23.73
N THR A 555 20.82 -2.81 -22.69
CA THR A 555 20.32 -1.45 -22.72
C THR A 555 21.07 -0.55 -21.74
N ILE A 556 21.14 0.72 -22.05
CA ILE A 556 21.59 1.76 -21.13
C ILE A 556 20.35 2.38 -20.48
N THR A 557 20.22 2.23 -19.16
CA THR A 557 19.10 2.71 -18.37
C THR A 557 19.49 3.91 -17.52
N ASP A 558 18.59 4.87 -17.42
CA ASP A 558 18.72 5.99 -16.51
C ASP A 558 18.43 5.56 -15.06
N VAL A 559 19.21 6.09 -14.11
CA VAL A 559 19.11 5.71 -12.70
C VAL A 559 18.70 6.91 -11.87
N TYR A 560 17.63 6.73 -11.09
CA TYR A 560 17.15 7.77 -10.17
C TYR A 560 17.25 7.29 -8.72
N ASN A 561 17.57 8.22 -7.82
CA ASN A 561 17.59 7.96 -6.39
C ASN A 561 16.17 8.10 -5.77
N ARG A 562 16.07 7.88 -4.45
CA ARG A 562 14.79 8.00 -3.72
C ARG A 562 14.12 9.37 -3.77
N LYS A 563 14.92 10.41 -4.04
CA LYS A 563 14.43 11.80 -4.14
C LYS A 563 13.93 12.16 -5.55
N GLY A 564 13.99 11.21 -6.51
CA GLY A 564 13.67 11.48 -7.90
C GLY A 564 14.78 12.22 -8.66
N GLU A 565 15.99 12.28 -8.11
CA GLU A 565 17.13 12.90 -8.76
C GLU A 565 17.84 11.89 -9.67
N PHE A 566 18.16 12.31 -10.89
CA PHE A 566 18.99 11.52 -11.79
C PHE A 566 20.42 11.39 -11.22
N ILE A 567 20.88 10.15 -11.06
CA ILE A 567 22.21 9.88 -10.47
C ILE A 567 23.19 9.24 -11.46
N GLY A 568 22.78 8.99 -12.70
CA GLY A 568 23.65 8.44 -13.73
C GLY A 568 22.98 7.38 -14.58
N LYS A 569 23.78 6.62 -15.32
CA LYS A 569 23.34 5.57 -16.23
C LYS A 569 23.93 4.22 -15.85
N LYS A 570 23.21 3.15 -16.14
CA LYS A 570 23.67 1.78 -15.92
C LYS A 570 23.34 0.89 -17.11
N THR A 571 24.28 0.04 -17.50
CA THR A 571 24.02 -0.99 -18.51
C THR A 571 23.34 -2.20 -17.87
N LEU A 572 22.26 -2.65 -18.47
CA LEU A 572 21.57 -3.90 -18.15
C LEU A 572 21.73 -4.88 -19.30
N ALA A 573 22.17 -6.10 -19.00
CA ALA A 573 22.33 -7.18 -19.97
C ALA A 573 22.02 -8.53 -19.33
N PRO A 574 21.43 -9.49 -20.04
CA PRO A 574 21.07 -10.81 -19.51
C PRO A 574 22.25 -11.78 -19.39
N PHE A 575 23.30 -11.62 -20.19
CA PHE A 575 24.44 -12.54 -20.29
C PHE A 575 24.03 -14.02 -20.52
N ASP A 576 22.98 -14.25 -21.31
CA ASP A 576 22.37 -15.58 -21.50
C ASP A 576 23.31 -16.64 -22.08
N GLY A 577 24.40 -16.25 -22.71
CA GLY A 577 25.44 -17.14 -23.24
C GLY A 577 26.54 -17.52 -22.22
N MET A 578 26.52 -16.89 -21.03
CA MET A 578 27.53 -17.14 -20.00
C MET A 578 27.01 -18.08 -18.90
N PRO A 579 27.86 -18.98 -18.36
CA PRO A 579 27.48 -19.76 -17.20
C PRO A 579 27.23 -18.86 -15.99
N SER A 580 26.14 -19.13 -15.27
CA SER A 580 25.87 -18.43 -14.01
C SER A 580 26.84 -18.90 -12.93
N ILE A 581 27.02 -18.10 -11.88
CA ILE A 581 27.81 -18.53 -10.71
C ILE A 581 27.29 -19.85 -10.11
N ASN A 582 26.02 -20.12 -10.25
CA ASN A 582 25.45 -21.41 -9.82
C ASN A 582 25.92 -22.57 -10.69
N ASP A 583 26.15 -22.37 -11.98
CA ASP A 583 26.66 -23.40 -12.90
C ASP A 583 28.11 -23.74 -12.54
N TRP A 584 28.93 -22.74 -12.19
CA TRP A 584 30.29 -22.98 -11.68
C TRP A 584 30.29 -23.80 -10.39
N ILE A 585 29.36 -23.53 -9.47
CA ILE A 585 29.25 -24.27 -8.22
C ILE A 585 28.73 -25.69 -8.46
N ILE A 586 27.89 -25.92 -9.46
CA ILE A 586 27.35 -27.24 -9.79
C ILE A 586 28.43 -28.16 -10.31
N GLU A 587 29.36 -27.68 -11.14
CA GLU A 587 30.50 -28.46 -11.62
C GLU A 587 31.38 -29.01 -10.48
N THR A 588 31.43 -28.28 -9.36
CA THR A 588 32.20 -28.68 -8.17
C THR A 588 31.40 -29.55 -7.20
N ARG A 589 30.08 -29.73 -7.39
CA ARG A 589 29.19 -30.40 -6.42
C ARG A 589 29.08 -31.93 -6.57
N ASN A 590 29.43 -32.51 -7.70
CA ASN A 590 29.07 -33.88 -8.06
C ASN A 590 30.25 -34.75 -8.48
N LYS A 591 31.46 -34.57 -7.91
CA LYS A 591 32.57 -35.45 -8.21
C LYS A 591 32.48 -36.72 -7.36
N PRO A 592 32.49 -37.92 -7.98
CA PRO A 592 32.57 -39.14 -7.24
C PRO A 592 33.92 -39.19 -6.52
N ASN A 593 33.95 -39.58 -5.26
CA ASN A 593 35.10 -39.71 -4.38
C ASN A 593 35.61 -38.43 -3.68
N GLU A 594 34.79 -37.40 -3.52
CA GLU A 594 35.17 -36.26 -2.70
C GLU A 594 35.28 -36.61 -1.21
N MET A 595 36.36 -36.16 -0.59
CA MET A 595 36.50 -36.24 0.86
C MET A 595 35.69 -35.10 1.51
N LYS A 596 34.68 -35.44 2.29
CA LYS A 596 33.86 -34.50 3.02
C LYS A 596 34.59 -33.98 4.26
N ILE A 597 34.95 -32.72 4.27
CA ILE A 597 35.64 -32.05 5.38
C ILE A 597 34.64 -31.51 6.40
N GLY A 598 33.53 -30.94 5.93
CA GLY A 598 32.50 -30.37 6.80
C GLY A 598 31.28 -29.94 6.02
N PHE A 599 30.24 -29.50 6.73
CA PHE A 599 29.02 -29.02 6.15
C PHE A 599 28.86 -27.53 6.46
N MET A 600 28.86 -26.70 5.44
CA MET A 600 28.66 -25.26 5.58
C MET A 600 27.18 -24.92 5.43
N SER A 601 26.61 -24.28 6.44
CA SER A 601 25.25 -23.75 6.42
C SER A 601 25.26 -22.27 6.64
N CYS A 602 24.66 -21.56 5.71
CA CYS A 602 24.29 -20.17 5.90
C CYS A 602 22.85 -20.11 6.43
N ARG A 603 22.66 -19.72 7.68
CA ARG A 603 21.31 -19.57 8.29
C ARG A 603 20.59 -18.31 7.85
N SER A 604 21.31 -17.35 7.33
CA SER A 604 20.77 -16.10 6.87
C SER A 604 20.90 -16.03 5.36
N HIS A 605 19.93 -15.40 4.73
CA HIS A 605 19.96 -15.11 3.29
C HIS A 605 20.79 -13.87 2.96
N ASP A 606 21.35 -13.26 3.98
CA ASP A 606 22.02 -11.97 3.91
C ASP A 606 23.43 -12.11 4.45
N PHE A 607 24.39 -12.19 3.55
CA PHE A 607 25.81 -12.19 3.89
C PHE A 607 26.26 -10.93 4.63
N SER A 608 25.48 -9.85 4.56
CA SER A 608 25.80 -8.59 5.22
C SER A 608 25.42 -8.56 6.71
N ASN A 609 24.50 -9.44 7.13
CA ASN A 609 23.98 -9.47 8.50
C ASN A 609 24.36 -10.75 9.27
N VAL A 610 25.24 -11.56 8.75
CA VAL A 610 25.66 -12.79 9.41
C VAL A 610 26.95 -12.57 10.17
N ASN A 611 26.86 -12.59 11.47
CA ASN A 611 28.05 -12.54 12.31
C ASN A 611 28.84 -13.88 12.34
N TYR A 612 28.25 -14.98 11.81
CA TYR A 612 28.85 -16.30 11.90
C TYR A 612 28.51 -17.17 10.70
N ASN A 613 29.53 -17.75 10.05
CA ASN A 613 29.43 -18.93 9.21
C ASN A 613 29.85 -20.14 10.03
N PHE A 614 29.02 -21.18 10.05
CA PHE A 614 29.32 -22.40 10.78
C PHE A 614 29.71 -23.51 9.81
N ILE A 615 30.85 -24.11 10.03
CA ILE A 615 31.24 -25.40 9.44
C ILE A 615 30.90 -26.46 10.48
N MET A 616 30.06 -27.39 10.10
CA MET A 616 29.63 -28.52 10.94
C MET A 616 30.12 -29.83 10.33
N ASN A 617 30.49 -30.76 11.20
CA ASN A 617 30.97 -32.09 10.76
C ASN A 617 29.81 -33.03 10.37
N ASP A 618 28.57 -32.72 10.71
CA ASP A 618 27.41 -33.54 10.42
C ASP A 618 26.18 -32.72 10.02
N LYS A 619 25.53 -33.11 8.92
CA LYS A 619 24.28 -32.54 8.43
C LYS A 619 23.10 -32.77 9.38
N ALA A 620 23.11 -33.88 10.12
CA ALA A 620 22.04 -34.24 11.06
C ALA A 620 21.97 -33.29 12.28
N GLN A 621 23.06 -32.61 12.62
CA GLN A 621 23.09 -31.65 13.71
C GLN A 621 22.41 -30.33 13.38
N MET A 622 21.88 -30.15 12.16
CA MET A 622 21.27 -28.92 11.71
C MET A 622 19.75 -29.00 11.78
N LYS A 623 19.14 -27.96 12.40
CA LYS A 623 17.69 -27.75 12.35
C LYS A 623 17.17 -27.34 10.97
N SER A 624 18.06 -27.02 10.01
CA SER A 624 17.72 -26.66 8.64
C SER A 624 18.61 -27.41 7.65
N PRO A 625 18.05 -28.15 6.68
CA PRO A 625 18.81 -28.98 5.73
C PRO A 625 19.48 -28.14 4.61
N ARG A 626 19.58 -26.83 4.75
CA ARG A 626 20.18 -25.95 3.74
C ARG A 626 21.65 -25.73 4.01
N GLY A 627 22.47 -26.12 3.08
CA GLY A 627 23.91 -25.95 3.10
C GLY A 627 24.55 -26.86 2.08
N SER A 628 25.86 -26.76 1.97
CA SER A 628 26.68 -27.60 1.07
C SER A 628 27.78 -28.26 1.86
N TRP A 629 28.16 -29.47 1.44
CA TRP A 629 29.36 -30.09 1.94
C TRP A 629 30.58 -29.30 1.48
N VAL A 630 31.46 -29.01 2.41
CA VAL A 630 32.80 -28.55 2.14
C VAL A 630 33.66 -29.76 1.92
N THR A 631 34.27 -29.85 0.78
CA THR A 631 35.10 -30.98 0.35
C THR A 631 36.51 -30.49 0.04
N ASP A 632 37.44 -31.40 -0.10
CA ASP A 632 38.82 -31.12 -0.54
C ASP A 632 38.92 -30.46 -1.92
N TYR A 633 37.77 -30.41 -2.64
CA TYR A 633 37.68 -29.81 -3.97
C TYR A 633 37.09 -28.38 -4.00
N ASN A 634 36.25 -28.04 -3.02
CA ASN A 634 35.53 -26.76 -3.00
C ASN A 634 35.90 -25.86 -1.82
N VAL A 635 37.03 -26.11 -1.18
CA VAL A 635 37.64 -25.29 -0.14
C VAL A 635 38.34 -24.07 -0.75
#